data_ac529ee375b55970014b825ee84d5797
#
_entry.id   ac529ee375b55970014b825ee84d5797
#
_cell.length_a   1.000
_cell.length_b   1.000
_cell.length_c   1.000
_cell.angle_alpha   90.00
_cell.angle_beta   90.00
_cell.angle_gamma   90.00
#
_symmetry.space_group_name_H-M   'P 1'
#
loop_
_entity.id
_entity.type
_entity.pdbx_description
1 polymer ?
#
loop_
_entity_poly.entity_id
_entity_poly.type
_entity_poly.pdbx_seq_one_letter_code
_entity_poly.pdbx_strand_id
1 'polypeptide(L)'
;DAGADADAAGTDEVSGPCILHCRKRNEGFKTSSKVQYVARTGNFIDGGAEYTGALQILKVILSYDYLWQNIRVKGGAYGCMSNFNRIGEGYLISYRDPNLKKTMEIYEGVVDYLKNFNVSDRDMNKFIIGTISNIDRPMNPSAKGSRSMNLYMNRVTEDMIRTERSQILDADQADIRELAKVLEAMLKEHSLCVIGSEEKIEENKEMFMEVKTLS
;
A
#
# COMPACT_ATOMS: atom_id res chain seq x y z
N ASP A 1 15.68 -48.76 -41.47
CA ASP A 1 16.14 -49.31 -40.19
C ASP A 1 16.98 -48.30 -39.44
N ALA A 2 16.37 -47.61 -38.55
CA ALA A 2 16.96 -47.07 -37.32
C ALA A 2 15.85 -46.43 -36.53
N GLY A 3 15.35 -47.14 -35.54
CA GLY A 3 14.46 -46.60 -34.55
C GLY A 3 15.17 -45.56 -33.70
N ALA A 4 14.54 -44.43 -33.53
CA ALA A 4 14.90 -43.44 -32.53
C ALA A 4 13.85 -43.51 -31.45
N ASP A 5 14.19 -44.09 -30.31
CA ASP A 5 13.45 -44.01 -29.06
C ASP A 5 13.35 -42.53 -28.65
N ALA A 6 12.14 -42.02 -28.69
CA ALA A 6 11.82 -40.74 -28.07
C ALA A 6 11.62 -40.97 -26.59
N ASP A 7 12.65 -40.65 -25.80
CA ASP A 7 12.56 -40.57 -24.35
C ASP A 7 11.40 -39.65 -23.96
N ALA A 8 10.40 -40.21 -23.33
CA ALA A 8 9.32 -39.51 -22.69
C ALA A 8 9.90 -38.73 -21.50
N ALA A 9 10.08 -37.42 -21.71
CA ALA A 9 10.35 -36.51 -20.62
C ALA A 9 9.21 -36.62 -19.59
N GLY A 10 9.55 -37.15 -18.42
CA GLY A 10 8.61 -37.25 -17.31
C GLY A 10 8.01 -35.88 -17.00
N THR A 11 6.70 -35.80 -17.11
CA THR A 11 5.94 -34.71 -16.52
C THR A 11 6.03 -34.87 -15.02
N ASP A 12 6.89 -34.09 -14.36
CA ASP A 12 6.84 -33.97 -12.91
C ASP A 12 5.42 -33.52 -12.54
N GLU A 13 4.63 -34.46 -12.02
CA GLU A 13 3.36 -34.15 -11.38
C GLU A 13 3.66 -33.21 -10.23
N VAL A 14 3.23 -31.96 -10.36
CA VAL A 14 3.20 -30.99 -9.25
C VAL A 14 2.20 -31.52 -8.24
N SER A 15 2.69 -32.32 -7.32
CA SER A 15 1.91 -33.00 -6.31
C SER A 15 1.38 -32.02 -5.27
N GLY A 16 0.09 -31.72 -5.35
CA GLY A 16 -0.69 -31.06 -4.30
C GLY A 16 -0.65 -29.54 -4.26
N PRO A 17 -1.60 -28.93 -3.57
CA PRO A 17 -1.60 -27.47 -3.40
C PRO A 17 -0.39 -27.05 -2.56
N CYS A 18 0.42 -26.15 -3.11
CA CYS A 18 1.52 -25.53 -2.37
C CYS A 18 0.93 -24.69 -1.23
N ILE A 19 0.98 -25.18 -0.01
CA ILE A 19 0.53 -24.45 1.17
C ILE A 19 1.65 -23.49 1.57
N LEU A 20 1.49 -22.23 1.21
CA LEU A 20 2.38 -21.16 1.64
C LEU A 20 2.03 -20.74 3.07
N HIS A 21 2.94 -21.01 4.01
CA HIS A 21 2.83 -20.50 5.38
C HIS A 21 3.45 -19.09 5.45
N CYS A 22 2.63 -18.08 5.15
CA CYS A 22 3.06 -16.69 5.32
C CYS A 22 3.23 -16.38 6.81
N ARG A 23 4.42 -15.89 7.19
CA ARG A 23 4.69 -15.39 8.54
C ARG A 23 4.87 -13.89 8.48
N LYS A 24 4.16 -13.17 9.35
CA LYS A 24 4.40 -11.74 9.54
C LYS A 24 5.78 -11.54 10.17
N ARG A 25 6.60 -10.68 9.58
CA ARG A 25 7.93 -10.37 10.08
C ARG A 25 8.19 -8.88 9.94
N ASN A 26 8.79 -8.31 10.97
CA ASN A 26 9.39 -6.99 10.88
C ASN A 26 10.86 -7.18 10.53
N GLU A 27 11.25 -6.85 9.31
CA GLU A 27 12.58 -7.15 8.78
C GLU A 27 13.34 -5.86 8.44
N GLY A 28 14.60 -5.81 8.83
CA GLY A 28 15.56 -4.78 8.46
C GLY A 28 16.65 -5.36 7.57
N PHE A 29 16.88 -4.77 6.40
CA PHE A 29 17.89 -5.18 5.43
C PHE A 29 18.97 -4.09 5.34
N LYS A 30 20.14 -4.36 5.91
CA LYS A 30 21.28 -3.44 5.91
C LYS A 30 21.97 -3.41 4.57
N THR A 31 22.28 -2.20 4.12
CA THR A 31 23.03 -1.93 2.88
C THR A 31 24.05 -0.82 3.12
N SER A 32 24.94 -0.58 2.16
CA SER A 32 25.86 0.56 2.15
C SER A 32 25.20 1.91 1.83
N SER A 33 23.88 1.94 1.60
CA SER A 33 23.12 3.16 1.32
C SER A 33 23.08 4.06 2.57
N LYS A 34 23.03 5.38 2.34
CA LYS A 34 22.80 6.38 3.40
C LYS A 34 21.32 6.72 3.61
N VAL A 35 20.44 6.18 2.76
CA VAL A 35 19.01 6.44 2.78
C VAL A 35 18.25 5.13 2.88
N GLN A 36 17.02 5.21 3.37
CA GLN A 36 16.14 4.07 3.62
C GLN A 36 14.99 4.01 2.62
N TYR A 37 14.48 2.79 2.43
CA TYR A 37 13.17 2.48 1.91
C TYR A 37 12.38 1.89 3.07
N VAL A 38 11.35 2.60 3.53
CA VAL A 38 10.58 2.23 4.71
C VAL A 38 9.16 1.88 4.28
N ALA A 39 8.78 0.62 4.44
CA ALA A 39 7.46 0.12 4.10
C ALA A 39 6.73 -0.37 5.35
N ARG A 40 5.55 0.20 5.61
CA ARG A 40 4.61 -0.21 6.64
C ARG A 40 3.36 -0.74 5.97
N THR A 41 2.97 -1.97 6.25
CA THR A 41 1.82 -2.62 5.62
C THR A 41 0.97 -3.38 6.62
N GLY A 42 -0.26 -3.71 6.23
CA GLY A 42 -1.17 -4.57 6.98
C GLY A 42 -2.44 -4.85 6.19
N ASN A 43 -3.24 -5.79 6.69
CA ASN A 43 -4.56 -6.08 6.13
C ASN A 43 -5.64 -5.54 7.06
N PHE A 44 -6.35 -4.51 6.61
CA PHE A 44 -7.39 -3.88 7.42
C PHE A 44 -8.68 -4.71 7.48
N ILE A 45 -8.95 -5.59 6.53
CA ILE A 45 -10.12 -6.50 6.57
C ILE A 45 -9.90 -7.56 7.66
N ASP A 46 -8.71 -8.13 7.78
CA ASP A 46 -8.35 -9.03 8.87
C ASP A 46 -8.47 -8.34 10.24
N GLY A 47 -8.27 -7.03 10.27
CA GLY A 47 -8.50 -6.17 11.44
C GLY A 47 -9.96 -5.79 11.69
N GLY A 48 -10.91 -6.29 10.88
CA GLY A 48 -12.36 -6.07 11.04
C GLY A 48 -12.89 -4.79 10.37
N ALA A 49 -12.12 -4.15 9.50
CA ALA A 49 -12.56 -3.00 8.71
C ALA A 49 -13.00 -3.42 7.30
N GLU A 50 -13.74 -2.56 6.62
CA GLU A 50 -14.24 -2.83 5.27
C GLU A 50 -13.63 -1.87 4.24
N TYR A 51 -13.58 -2.33 2.98
CA TYR A 51 -13.18 -1.48 1.87
C TYR A 51 -14.30 -0.53 1.47
N THR A 52 -13.95 0.74 1.27
CA THR A 52 -14.87 1.77 0.74
C THR A 52 -14.17 2.63 -0.31
N GLY A 53 -14.93 3.22 -1.22
CA GLY A 53 -14.44 4.17 -2.21
C GLY A 53 -13.73 5.39 -1.62
N ALA A 54 -14.08 5.79 -0.40
CA ALA A 54 -13.41 6.87 0.33
C ALA A 54 -11.90 6.61 0.53
N LEU A 55 -11.44 5.36 0.53
CA LEU A 55 -10.02 5.01 0.59
C LEU A 55 -9.23 5.51 -0.65
N GLN A 56 -9.88 5.65 -1.79
CA GLN A 56 -9.25 6.25 -2.97
C GLN A 56 -9.04 7.76 -2.79
N ILE A 57 -9.96 8.44 -2.09
CA ILE A 57 -9.79 9.85 -1.72
C ILE A 57 -8.66 9.98 -0.68
N LEU A 58 -8.63 9.10 0.32
CA LEU A 58 -7.56 9.07 1.31
C LEU A 58 -6.19 8.94 0.67
N LYS A 59 -6.05 8.08 -0.34
CA LYS A 59 -4.80 7.95 -1.10
C LYS A 59 -4.34 9.28 -1.70
N VAL A 60 -5.27 10.09 -2.22
CA VAL A 60 -4.97 11.43 -2.76
C VAL A 60 -4.60 12.38 -1.63
N ILE A 61 -5.37 12.42 -0.54
CA ILE A 61 -5.09 13.25 0.63
C ILE A 61 -3.68 12.95 1.18
N LEU A 62 -3.37 11.70 1.44
CA LEU A 62 -2.07 11.31 1.99
C LEU A 62 -0.91 11.67 1.05
N SER A 63 -1.10 11.48 -0.26
CA SER A 63 -0.06 11.72 -1.26
C SER A 63 0.24 13.20 -1.50
N TYR A 64 -0.71 14.10 -1.27
CA TYR A 64 -0.54 15.53 -1.57
C TYR A 64 -0.52 16.43 -0.34
N ASP A 65 -0.96 15.93 0.82
CA ASP A 65 -0.99 16.68 2.06
C ASP A 65 -0.14 16.00 3.14
N TYR A 66 -0.66 15.06 3.89
CA TYR A 66 -0.04 14.56 5.12
C TYR A 66 1.35 13.93 4.92
N LEU A 67 1.46 12.89 4.09
CA LEU A 67 2.75 12.22 3.86
C LEU A 67 3.71 13.12 3.10
N TRP A 68 3.22 13.82 2.10
CA TRP A 68 4.04 14.74 1.31
C TRP A 68 4.69 15.82 2.18
N GLN A 69 3.90 16.49 3.02
CA GLN A 69 4.39 17.56 3.87
C GLN A 69 5.37 17.06 4.94
N ASN A 70 5.06 15.92 5.58
CA ASN A 70 5.83 15.46 6.73
C ASN A 70 7.03 14.60 6.33
N ILE A 71 6.91 13.73 5.34
CA ILE A 71 7.97 12.81 4.92
C ILE A 71 8.88 13.45 3.86
N ARG A 72 8.29 14.09 2.83
CA ARG A 72 9.09 14.67 1.77
C ARG A 72 9.57 16.08 2.08
N VAL A 73 8.65 17.03 2.32
CA VAL A 73 9.01 18.45 2.46
C VAL A 73 9.80 18.70 3.74
N LYS A 74 9.30 18.25 4.88
CA LYS A 74 9.96 18.43 6.19
C LYS A 74 10.98 17.32 6.50
N GLY A 75 10.73 16.10 6.03
CA GLY A 75 11.57 14.94 6.31
C GLY A 75 12.74 14.77 5.36
N GLY A 76 12.69 15.34 4.16
CA GLY A 76 13.76 15.28 3.16
C GLY A 76 13.80 13.97 2.36
N ALA A 77 12.79 13.11 2.44
CA ALA A 77 12.68 11.93 1.59
C ALA A 77 12.48 12.33 0.12
N TYR A 78 12.92 11.49 -0.80
CA TYR A 78 12.69 11.72 -2.22
C TYR A 78 11.22 11.59 -2.58
N GLY A 79 10.49 10.64 -1.96
CA GLY A 79 9.06 10.53 -2.10
C GLY A 79 8.42 9.59 -1.10
N CYS A 80 7.11 9.60 -1.11
CA CYS A 80 6.25 8.75 -0.30
C CYS A 80 5.01 8.34 -1.09
N MET A 81 4.40 7.23 -0.72
CA MET A 81 3.17 6.74 -1.34
C MET A 81 2.34 5.93 -0.35
N SER A 82 1.06 5.84 -0.64
CA SER A 82 0.11 4.97 0.05
C SER A 82 -0.80 4.28 -0.96
N ASN A 83 -1.31 3.13 -0.60
CA ASN A 83 -2.34 2.46 -1.38
C ASN A 83 -3.19 1.58 -0.47
N PHE A 84 -4.45 1.38 -0.88
CA PHE A 84 -5.43 0.53 -0.21
C PHE A 84 -6.21 -0.21 -1.29
N ASN A 85 -6.28 -1.53 -1.21
CA ASN A 85 -6.95 -2.35 -2.19
C ASN A 85 -8.18 -3.07 -1.62
N ARG A 86 -8.99 -3.65 -2.51
CA ARG A 86 -10.26 -4.31 -2.17
C ARG A 86 -10.12 -5.60 -1.38
N ILE A 87 -8.93 -6.21 -1.37
CA ILE A 87 -8.64 -7.42 -0.57
C ILE A 87 -8.11 -7.09 0.83
N GLY A 88 -8.16 -5.81 1.20
CA GLY A 88 -7.79 -5.35 2.54
C GLY A 88 -6.34 -4.95 2.72
N GLU A 89 -5.48 -5.18 1.73
CA GLU A 89 -4.09 -4.78 1.85
C GLU A 89 -3.94 -3.27 1.74
N GLY A 90 -3.25 -2.71 2.71
CA GLY A 90 -2.86 -1.31 2.74
C GLY A 90 -1.38 -1.15 3.03
N TYR A 91 -0.77 -0.08 2.50
CA TYR A 91 0.61 0.26 2.79
C TYR A 91 0.89 1.76 2.80
N LEU A 92 1.89 2.13 3.58
CA LEU A 92 2.56 3.43 3.58
C LEU A 92 4.03 3.18 3.29
N ILE A 93 4.59 3.88 2.31
CA ILE A 93 5.99 3.68 1.88
C ILE A 93 6.67 5.04 1.72
N SER A 94 7.92 5.13 2.20
CA SER A 94 8.85 6.19 1.81
C SER A 94 10.06 5.59 1.08
N TYR A 95 10.66 6.36 0.20
CA TYR A 95 11.83 5.93 -0.52
C TYR A 95 12.90 7.02 -0.63
N ARG A 96 14.16 6.58 -0.57
CA ARG A 96 15.32 7.46 -0.40
C ARG A 96 15.10 8.44 0.76
N ASP A 97 14.69 7.89 1.89
CA ASP A 97 14.35 8.62 3.10
C ASP A 97 15.58 8.69 4.02
N PRO A 98 16.02 9.87 4.45
CA PRO A 98 17.11 9.99 5.40
C PRO A 98 16.70 9.59 6.83
N ASN A 99 15.40 9.46 7.10
CA ASN A 99 14.87 9.14 8.42
C ASN A 99 14.30 7.72 8.47
N LEU A 100 14.33 7.09 9.64
CA LEU A 100 13.65 5.83 9.90
C LEU A 100 12.62 6.02 11.03
N LYS A 101 13.06 6.27 12.24
CA LYS A 101 12.19 6.42 13.41
C LYS A 101 11.14 7.52 13.22
N LYS A 102 11.56 8.70 12.76
CA LYS A 102 10.67 9.81 12.50
C LYS A 102 9.61 9.48 11.45
N THR A 103 9.97 8.72 10.41
CA THR A 103 9.04 8.29 9.36
C THR A 103 8.01 7.32 9.92
N MET A 104 8.40 6.42 10.82
CA MET A 104 7.48 5.54 11.51
C MET A 104 6.50 6.30 12.41
N GLU A 105 6.98 7.29 13.16
CA GLU A 105 6.14 8.19 13.97
C GLU A 105 5.11 8.94 13.10
N ILE A 106 5.50 9.35 11.89
CA ILE A 106 4.57 9.98 10.92
C ILE A 106 3.53 8.98 10.44
N TYR A 107 3.91 7.72 10.16
CA TYR A 107 2.94 6.69 9.75
C TYR A 107 1.91 6.41 10.84
N GLU A 108 2.34 6.30 12.07
CA GLU A 108 1.43 6.12 13.22
C GLU A 108 0.53 7.34 13.45
N GLY A 109 1.07 8.54 13.24
CA GLY A 109 0.31 9.79 13.37
C GLY A 109 -0.78 10.00 12.30
N VAL A 110 -0.85 9.18 11.24
CA VAL A 110 -1.93 9.24 10.23
C VAL A 110 -3.30 9.09 10.87
N VAL A 111 -3.43 8.22 11.87
CA VAL A 111 -4.70 7.96 12.56
C VAL A 111 -5.23 9.22 13.24
N ASP A 112 -4.37 9.93 13.98
CA ASP A 112 -4.77 11.16 14.66
C ASP A 112 -5.04 12.30 13.67
N TYR A 113 -4.27 12.36 12.57
CA TYR A 113 -4.55 13.29 11.48
C TYR A 113 -5.96 13.06 10.91
N LEU A 114 -6.36 11.80 10.67
CA LEU A 114 -7.68 11.49 10.15
C LEU A 114 -8.80 11.80 11.14
N LYS A 115 -8.63 11.46 12.42
CA LYS A 115 -9.62 11.78 13.48
C LYS A 115 -9.90 13.28 13.56
N ASN A 116 -8.88 14.10 13.30
CA ASN A 116 -8.96 15.56 13.33
C ASN A 116 -9.09 16.19 11.92
N PHE A 117 -9.38 15.38 10.90
CA PHE A 117 -9.47 15.88 9.53
C PHE A 117 -10.55 16.94 9.40
N ASN A 118 -10.12 18.15 9.01
CA ASN A 118 -10.99 19.30 8.84
C ASN A 118 -10.44 20.20 7.74
N VAL A 119 -11.16 20.30 6.64
CA VAL A 119 -10.80 21.10 5.47
C VAL A 119 -12.01 21.89 4.99
N SER A 120 -11.79 22.90 4.13
CA SER A 120 -12.90 23.58 3.49
C SER A 120 -13.64 22.68 2.50
N ASP A 121 -14.93 22.93 2.23
CA ASP A 121 -15.69 22.21 1.20
C ASP A 121 -15.01 22.29 -0.17
N ARG A 122 -14.37 23.43 -0.46
CA ARG A 122 -13.58 23.61 -1.68
C ARG A 122 -12.41 22.64 -1.75
N ASP A 123 -11.71 22.41 -0.66
CA ASP A 123 -10.57 21.49 -0.63
C ASP A 123 -11.02 20.04 -0.65
N MET A 124 -12.13 19.71 0.04
CA MET A 124 -12.75 18.40 -0.07
C MET A 124 -13.14 18.08 -1.53
N ASN A 125 -13.77 19.02 -2.22
CA ASN A 125 -14.10 18.89 -3.64
C ASN A 125 -12.86 18.70 -4.52
N LYS A 126 -11.73 19.34 -4.22
CA LYS A 126 -10.48 19.12 -4.95
C LYS A 126 -9.97 17.67 -4.80
N PHE A 127 -10.06 17.10 -3.60
CA PHE A 127 -9.66 15.70 -3.38
C PHE A 127 -10.56 14.73 -4.13
N ILE A 128 -11.88 14.95 -4.11
CA ILE A 128 -12.85 14.16 -4.88
C ILE A 128 -12.55 14.25 -6.38
N ILE A 129 -12.41 15.46 -6.92
CA ILE A 129 -12.13 15.68 -8.35
C ILE A 129 -10.78 15.04 -8.72
N GLY A 130 -9.75 15.20 -7.90
CA GLY A 130 -8.44 14.58 -8.11
C GLY A 130 -8.54 13.06 -8.15
N THR A 131 -9.35 12.46 -7.28
CA THR A 131 -9.60 11.02 -7.23
C THR A 131 -10.30 10.55 -8.50
N ILE A 132 -11.39 11.20 -8.89
CA ILE A 132 -12.13 10.85 -10.11
C ILE A 132 -11.26 11.02 -11.36
N SER A 133 -10.44 12.08 -11.44
CA SER A 133 -9.52 12.29 -12.54
C SER A 133 -8.50 11.16 -12.69
N ASN A 134 -8.04 10.57 -11.59
CA ASN A 134 -7.15 9.41 -11.61
C ASN A 134 -7.84 8.13 -12.10
N ILE A 135 -9.13 7.96 -11.79
CA ILE A 135 -9.93 6.79 -12.19
C ILE A 135 -10.35 6.89 -13.65
N ASP A 136 -10.76 8.07 -14.10
CA ASP A 136 -11.33 8.34 -15.42
C ASP A 136 -10.28 8.74 -16.47
N ARG A 137 -9.01 8.62 -16.17
CA ARG A 137 -7.95 8.97 -17.14
C ARG A 137 -8.12 8.22 -18.47
N PRO A 138 -7.89 8.88 -19.60
CA PRO A 138 -7.97 8.23 -20.91
C PRO A 138 -7.02 7.03 -20.99
N MET A 139 -7.50 5.95 -21.60
CA MET A 139 -6.73 4.72 -21.79
C MET A 139 -6.67 4.37 -23.27
N ASN A 140 -5.48 3.97 -23.73
CA ASN A 140 -5.32 3.36 -25.05
C ASN A 140 -5.93 1.93 -25.09
N PRO A 141 -6.10 1.31 -26.27
CA PRO A 141 -6.71 -0.02 -26.38
C PRO A 141 -6.00 -1.10 -25.55
N SER A 142 -4.69 -1.10 -25.49
CA SER A 142 -3.90 -2.06 -24.69
C SER A 142 -4.19 -1.91 -23.19
N ALA A 143 -4.20 -0.68 -22.69
CA ALA A 143 -4.50 -0.41 -21.27
C ALA A 143 -5.96 -0.81 -20.91
N LYS A 144 -6.93 -0.59 -21.84
CA LYS A 144 -8.30 -1.05 -21.66
C LYS A 144 -8.37 -2.58 -21.57
N GLY A 145 -7.68 -3.30 -22.45
CA GLY A 145 -7.60 -4.75 -22.43
C GLY A 145 -7.00 -5.27 -21.14
N SER A 146 -5.86 -4.72 -20.71
CA SER A 146 -5.21 -5.09 -19.44
C SER A 146 -6.10 -4.81 -18.23
N ARG A 147 -6.78 -3.66 -18.20
CA ARG A 147 -7.75 -3.35 -17.13
C ARG A 147 -8.91 -4.35 -17.10
N SER A 148 -9.50 -4.65 -18.27
CA SER A 148 -10.61 -5.60 -18.37
C SER A 148 -10.21 -6.98 -17.88
N MET A 149 -9.04 -7.47 -18.28
CA MET A 149 -8.48 -8.73 -17.83
C MET A 149 -8.28 -8.73 -16.30
N ASN A 150 -7.67 -7.68 -15.75
CA ASN A 150 -7.46 -7.57 -14.30
C ASN A 150 -8.79 -7.56 -13.53
N LEU A 151 -9.80 -6.83 -13.98
CA LEU A 151 -11.13 -6.81 -13.36
C LEU A 151 -11.76 -8.22 -13.37
N TYR A 152 -11.68 -8.92 -14.50
CA TYR A 152 -12.18 -10.29 -14.64
C TYR A 152 -11.46 -11.27 -13.72
N MET A 153 -10.13 -11.26 -13.71
CA MET A 153 -9.31 -12.14 -12.87
C MET A 153 -9.55 -11.91 -11.37
N ASN A 154 -9.77 -10.66 -10.96
CA ASN A 154 -10.06 -10.30 -9.57
C ASN A 154 -11.56 -10.32 -9.24
N ARG A 155 -12.41 -10.79 -10.14
CA ARG A 155 -13.88 -10.88 -9.95
C ARG A 155 -14.52 -9.54 -9.57
N VAL A 156 -13.98 -8.43 -10.06
CA VAL A 156 -14.55 -7.10 -9.83
C VAL A 156 -15.67 -6.86 -10.82
N THR A 157 -16.90 -6.76 -10.32
CA THR A 157 -18.09 -6.56 -11.13
C THR A 157 -18.31 -5.08 -11.46
N GLU A 158 -19.15 -4.81 -12.46
CA GLU A 158 -19.54 -3.44 -12.81
C GLU A 158 -20.27 -2.73 -11.66
N ASP A 159 -21.10 -3.46 -10.91
CA ASP A 159 -21.80 -2.92 -9.75
C ASP A 159 -20.83 -2.51 -8.63
N MET A 160 -19.76 -3.29 -8.39
CA MET A 160 -18.71 -2.91 -7.46
C MET A 160 -18.01 -1.61 -7.90
N ILE A 161 -17.77 -1.44 -9.19
CA ILE A 161 -17.15 -0.22 -9.75
C ILE A 161 -18.09 0.98 -9.59
N ARG A 162 -19.38 0.79 -9.87
CA ARG A 162 -20.40 1.84 -9.70
C ARG A 162 -20.56 2.24 -8.24
N THR A 163 -20.60 1.27 -7.33
CA THR A 163 -20.69 1.52 -5.88
C THR A 163 -19.49 2.32 -5.39
N GLU A 164 -18.27 1.90 -5.74
CA GLU A 164 -17.05 2.64 -5.37
C GLU A 164 -17.09 4.07 -5.90
N ARG A 165 -17.51 4.24 -7.16
CA ARG A 165 -17.62 5.57 -7.77
C ARG A 165 -18.64 6.45 -7.05
N SER A 166 -19.80 5.92 -6.69
CA SER A 166 -20.81 6.64 -5.90
C SER A 166 -20.25 7.03 -4.54
N GLN A 167 -19.61 6.12 -3.83
CA GLN A 167 -18.97 6.39 -2.54
C GLN A 167 -17.91 7.49 -2.62
N ILE A 168 -17.19 7.62 -3.75
CA ILE A 168 -16.23 8.69 -3.95
C ILE A 168 -16.93 10.04 -4.18
N LEU A 169 -17.98 10.04 -5.01
CA LEU A 169 -18.68 11.29 -5.37
C LEU A 169 -19.50 11.87 -4.23
N ASP A 170 -20.06 11.01 -3.38
CA ASP A 170 -20.93 11.36 -2.27
C ASP A 170 -20.16 11.56 -0.95
N ALA A 171 -18.85 11.30 -0.93
CA ALA A 171 -18.02 11.35 0.26
C ALA A 171 -17.92 12.75 0.87
N ASP A 172 -17.97 12.81 2.17
CA ASP A 172 -17.76 14.02 2.94
C ASP A 172 -16.59 13.91 3.94
N GLN A 173 -16.38 14.93 4.76
CA GLN A 173 -15.31 14.91 5.77
C GLN A 173 -15.55 13.89 6.89
N ALA A 174 -16.80 13.52 7.18
CA ALA A 174 -17.11 12.51 8.18
C ALA A 174 -16.67 11.13 7.69
N ASP A 175 -16.89 10.83 6.41
CA ASP A 175 -16.40 9.60 5.78
C ASP A 175 -14.87 9.51 5.88
N ILE A 176 -14.16 10.59 5.62
CA ILE A 176 -12.69 10.61 5.74
C ILE A 176 -12.24 10.37 7.19
N ARG A 177 -12.92 10.96 8.18
CA ARG A 177 -12.61 10.71 9.60
C ARG A 177 -12.86 9.25 10.01
N GLU A 178 -13.91 8.62 9.49
CA GLU A 178 -14.20 7.20 9.75
C GLU A 178 -13.08 6.27 9.26
N LEU A 179 -12.32 6.66 8.24
CA LEU A 179 -11.16 5.89 7.75
C LEU A 179 -10.03 5.78 8.78
N ALA A 180 -10.06 6.56 9.86
CA ALA A 180 -9.13 6.37 10.98
C ALA A 180 -9.19 4.94 11.53
N LYS A 181 -10.38 4.32 11.58
CA LYS A 181 -10.58 2.93 12.03
C LYS A 181 -9.91 1.92 11.07
N VAL A 182 -9.96 2.21 9.76
CA VAL A 182 -9.32 1.37 8.74
C VAL A 182 -7.79 1.41 8.90
N LEU A 183 -7.24 2.62 9.12
CA LEU A 183 -5.80 2.79 9.34
C LEU A 183 -5.36 2.18 10.69
N GLU A 184 -6.15 2.29 11.75
CA GLU A 184 -5.90 1.60 13.03
C GLU A 184 -5.84 0.09 12.84
N ALA A 185 -6.80 -0.49 12.11
CA ALA A 185 -6.83 -1.92 11.81
C ALA A 185 -5.60 -2.36 11.02
N MET A 186 -5.23 -1.62 9.96
CA MET A 186 -4.04 -1.87 9.15
C MET A 186 -2.74 -1.79 9.98
N LEU A 187 -2.60 -0.76 10.80
CA LEU A 187 -1.37 -0.52 11.56
C LEU A 187 -1.17 -1.49 12.74
N LYS A 188 -2.24 -2.09 13.28
CA LYS A 188 -2.16 -3.14 14.31
C LYS A 188 -1.36 -4.37 13.86
N GLU A 189 -1.34 -4.64 12.58
CA GLU A 189 -0.64 -5.80 12.00
C GLU A 189 0.89 -5.76 12.14
N HIS A 190 1.47 -4.59 12.44
CA HIS A 190 2.90 -4.38 12.65
C HIS A 190 3.83 -5.00 11.59
N SER A 191 3.39 -5.05 10.34
CA SER A 191 4.25 -5.54 9.26
C SER A 191 5.13 -4.40 8.74
N LEU A 192 6.43 -4.50 9.02
CA LEU A 192 7.44 -3.50 8.70
C LEU A 192 8.57 -4.14 7.88
N CYS A 193 8.96 -3.48 6.79
CA CYS A 193 10.15 -3.82 6.03
C CYS A 193 10.96 -2.56 5.76
N VAL A 194 12.23 -2.60 6.10
CA VAL A 194 13.18 -1.49 5.86
C VAL A 194 14.38 -2.02 5.12
N ILE A 195 14.77 -1.32 4.05
CA ILE A 195 16.02 -1.56 3.33
C ILE A 195 16.81 -0.26 3.34
N GLY A 196 18.04 -0.26 3.86
CA GLY A 196 18.81 0.98 3.87
C GLY A 196 20.07 0.97 4.72
N SER A 197 20.37 2.12 5.29
CA SER A 197 21.58 2.38 6.05
C SER A 197 21.80 1.40 7.19
N GLU A 198 22.95 0.75 7.22
CA GLU A 198 23.36 -0.12 8.31
C GLU A 198 23.29 0.60 9.67
N GLU A 199 23.80 1.83 9.75
CA GLU A 199 23.78 2.64 10.96
C GLU A 199 22.34 2.87 11.46
N LYS A 200 21.42 3.29 10.57
CA LYS A 200 20.04 3.59 10.94
C LYS A 200 19.27 2.33 11.36
N ILE A 201 19.53 1.20 10.74
CA ILE A 201 18.89 -0.07 11.10
C ILE A 201 19.41 -0.57 12.44
N GLU A 202 20.73 -0.47 12.70
CA GLU A 202 21.29 -0.86 14.00
C GLU A 202 20.86 0.07 15.13
N GLU A 203 20.78 1.40 14.90
CA GLU A 203 20.24 2.37 15.87
C GLU A 203 18.79 2.09 16.28
N ASN A 204 18.02 1.42 15.43
CA ASN A 204 16.60 1.12 15.65
C ASN A 204 16.30 -0.39 15.61
N LYS A 205 17.27 -1.19 16.04
CA LYS A 205 17.20 -2.67 15.94
C LYS A 205 16.00 -3.26 16.66
N GLU A 206 15.53 -2.62 17.71
CA GLU A 206 14.36 -3.02 18.49
C GLU A 206 13.04 -3.01 17.69
N MET A 207 13.00 -2.31 16.56
CA MET A 207 11.84 -2.28 15.66
C MET A 207 11.70 -3.56 14.84
N PHE A 208 12.76 -4.38 14.75
CA PHE A 208 12.85 -5.52 13.84
C PHE A 208 12.88 -6.85 14.61
N MET A 209 12.17 -7.83 14.09
CA MET A 209 12.29 -9.22 14.53
C MET A 209 13.53 -9.91 13.93
N GLU A 210 13.93 -9.47 12.74
CA GLU A 210 15.09 -10.00 12.02
C GLU A 210 15.82 -8.88 11.29
N VAL A 211 17.14 -8.87 11.40
CA VAL A 211 18.02 -7.96 10.66
C VAL A 211 18.99 -8.76 9.81
N LYS A 212 19.06 -8.46 8.54
CA LYS A 212 19.89 -9.13 7.54
C LYS A 212 20.82 -8.13 6.85
N THR A 213 21.94 -8.57 6.34
CA THR A 213 22.82 -7.78 5.48
C THR A 213 22.59 -8.20 4.03
N LEU A 214 22.32 -7.24 3.16
CA LEU A 214 22.30 -7.44 1.71
C LEU A 214 23.70 -7.13 1.17
N SER A 215 24.33 -8.16 0.63
CA SER A 215 25.63 -8.07 -0.05
C SER A 215 25.46 -7.61 -1.51
#